data_24115aa984fbac15ec34a74a3d3aff99
#
_entry.id   24115aa984fbac15ec34a74a3d3aff99
#
_cell.length_a   1.000
_cell.length_b   1.000
_cell.length_c   1.000
_cell.angle_alpha   90.00
_cell.angle_beta   90.00
_cell.angle_gamma   90.00
#
_symmetry.space_group_name_H-M   'P 1'
#
loop_
_entity.id
_entity.type
_entity.pdbx_description
1 polymer ?
#
loop_
_entity_poly.entity_id
_entity_poly.type
_entity_poly.pdbx_seq_one_letter_code
_entity_poly.pdbx_strand_id
1 'polypeptide(L)'
;MLKASELKGRAVVALSDGATLGYVDEVLFDAMCRRVRGVRVKKGVLGHSTIVRRAVVVTVRPEAVTVPSPDTLATDDRGEEVADVVTLGQALGTKVVSEGGARIGTVTDIEMDDQAHFVTGYRLSVPGKHHLGHQERLMGAGQVLRVGEGGVMIVTDAVGQDLHAS
;
A
#
# COMPACT_ATOMS: atom_id res chain seq x y z
N MET A 1 -1.82 -5.12 -12.92
CA MET A 1 -1.51 -4.92 -11.49
C MET A 1 -1.83 -3.51 -11.05
N LEU A 2 -2.24 -3.35 -9.83
CA LEU A 2 -2.72 -2.10 -9.28
C LEU A 2 -1.66 -1.52 -8.34
N LYS A 3 -1.27 -0.27 -8.56
CA LYS A 3 -0.38 0.44 -7.64
C LYS A 3 -1.19 1.08 -6.51
N ALA A 4 -0.69 0.97 -5.29
CA ALA A 4 -1.37 1.56 -4.14
C ALA A 4 -1.50 3.09 -4.25
N SER A 5 -0.52 3.77 -4.81
CA SER A 5 -0.59 5.21 -5.05
C SER A 5 -1.73 5.62 -5.98
N GLU A 6 -2.14 4.75 -6.89
CA GLU A 6 -3.25 5.00 -7.81
C GLU A 6 -4.61 5.02 -7.10
N LEU A 7 -4.73 4.40 -5.95
CA LEU A 7 -5.95 4.41 -5.16
C LEU A 7 -6.17 5.72 -4.41
N LYS A 8 -5.11 6.42 -4.05
CA LYS A 8 -5.25 7.71 -3.36
C LYS A 8 -5.97 8.73 -4.24
N GLY A 9 -6.96 9.38 -3.67
CA GLY A 9 -7.81 10.35 -4.38
C GLY A 9 -8.96 9.73 -5.16
N ARG A 10 -9.08 8.40 -5.23
CA ARG A 10 -10.20 7.75 -5.92
C ARG A 10 -11.48 7.90 -5.13
N ALA A 11 -12.58 8.04 -5.86
CA ALA A 11 -13.92 8.13 -5.26
C ALA A 11 -14.30 6.80 -4.61
N VAL A 12 -14.98 6.88 -3.48
CA VAL A 12 -15.63 5.75 -2.82
C VAL A 12 -17.12 5.88 -3.08
N VAL A 13 -17.69 4.90 -3.77
CA VAL A 13 -19.06 4.95 -4.27
C VAL A 13 -19.89 3.83 -3.64
N ALA A 14 -21.08 4.17 -3.15
CA ALA A 14 -22.05 3.20 -2.65
C ALA A 14 -22.82 2.57 -3.81
N LEU A 15 -22.86 1.25 -3.87
CA LEU A 15 -23.58 0.52 -4.90
C LEU A 15 -25.09 0.66 -4.78
N SER A 16 -25.60 0.86 -3.55
CA SER A 16 -27.04 0.92 -3.29
C SER A 16 -27.74 2.10 -3.98
N ASP A 17 -27.06 3.24 -4.08
CA ASP A 17 -27.65 4.48 -4.62
C ASP A 17 -26.72 5.26 -5.58
N GLY A 18 -25.52 4.76 -5.79
CA GLY A 18 -24.53 5.42 -6.65
C GLY A 18 -23.91 6.67 -6.06
N ALA A 19 -24.13 6.94 -4.78
CA ALA A 19 -23.61 8.14 -4.13
C ALA A 19 -22.10 8.06 -3.93
N THR A 20 -21.41 9.15 -4.18
CA THR A 20 -20.00 9.33 -3.79
C THR A 20 -19.94 9.66 -2.31
N LEU A 21 -19.35 8.75 -1.53
CA LEU A 21 -19.28 8.87 -0.07
C LEU A 21 -18.06 9.66 0.41
N GLY A 22 -17.04 9.74 -0.42
CA GLY A 22 -15.78 10.37 -0.10
C GLY A 22 -14.70 9.92 -1.05
N TYR A 23 -13.45 10.14 -0.64
CA TYR A 23 -12.28 9.80 -1.45
C TYR A 23 -11.25 9.05 -0.62
N VAL A 24 -10.53 8.15 -1.25
CA VAL A 24 -9.45 7.41 -0.59
C VAL A 24 -8.33 8.39 -0.21
N ASP A 25 -8.06 8.48 1.07
CA ASP A 25 -7.02 9.33 1.65
C ASP A 25 -5.76 8.54 1.97
N GLU A 26 -5.90 7.25 2.31
CA GLU A 26 -4.79 6.38 2.62
C GLU A 26 -5.13 4.93 2.32
N VAL A 27 -4.12 4.13 2.01
CA VAL A 27 -4.23 2.67 1.87
C VAL A 27 -3.54 2.03 3.07
N LEU A 28 -4.20 1.05 3.68
CA LEU A 28 -3.75 0.41 4.92
C LEU A 28 -3.35 -1.04 4.65
N PHE A 29 -2.18 -1.41 5.13
CA PHE A 29 -1.62 -2.75 5.01
C PHE A 29 -1.44 -3.37 6.39
N ASP A 30 -1.27 -4.69 6.45
CA ASP A 30 -0.85 -5.37 7.67
C ASP A 30 0.62 -5.01 8.02
N ALA A 31 1.05 -5.40 9.21
CA ALA A 31 2.39 -5.06 9.71
C ALA A 31 3.53 -5.52 8.80
N MET A 32 3.34 -6.63 8.07
CA MET A 32 4.32 -7.16 7.12
C MET A 32 4.17 -6.61 5.71
N CYS A 33 3.24 -5.67 5.48
CA CYS A 33 2.92 -5.12 4.17
C CYS A 33 2.64 -6.20 3.10
N ARG A 34 1.92 -7.25 3.48
CA ARG A 34 1.57 -8.36 2.57
C ARG A 34 0.11 -8.39 2.18
N ARG A 35 -0.76 -7.84 3.02
CA ARG A 35 -2.21 -7.80 2.79
C ARG A 35 -2.73 -6.40 2.88
N VAL A 36 -3.71 -6.10 2.05
CA VAL A 36 -4.48 -4.85 2.18
C VAL A 36 -5.51 -5.04 3.28
N ARG A 37 -5.46 -4.19 4.30
CA ARG A 37 -6.38 -4.21 5.43
C ARG A 37 -7.60 -3.33 5.19
N GLY A 38 -7.44 -2.28 4.40
CA GLY A 38 -8.52 -1.36 4.09
C GLY A 38 -8.02 -0.07 3.48
N VAL A 39 -8.93 0.90 3.46
CA VAL A 39 -8.65 2.26 3.01
C VAL A 39 -9.20 3.25 4.03
N ARG A 40 -8.51 4.37 4.20
CA ARG A 40 -9.07 5.51 4.92
C ARG A 40 -9.80 6.39 3.93
N VAL A 41 -11.04 6.71 4.22
CA VAL A 41 -11.92 7.52 3.37
C VAL A 41 -12.15 8.86 4.04
N LYS A 42 -11.99 9.94 3.30
CA LYS A 42 -12.19 11.29 3.76
C LYS A 42 -13.35 11.95 3.00
N LYS A 43 -14.26 12.56 3.75
CA LYS A 43 -15.37 13.35 3.20
C LYS A 43 -14.95 14.81 3.06
N GLY A 44 -14.66 15.26 1.82
CA GLY A 44 -14.29 16.66 1.56
C GLY A 44 -12.99 17.07 2.25
N VAL A 45 -12.67 18.37 2.19
CA VAL A 45 -11.41 18.91 2.71
C VAL A 45 -11.39 18.97 4.24
N LEU A 46 -12.53 19.24 4.87
CA LEU A 46 -12.69 19.38 6.32
C LEU A 46 -13.46 18.22 6.96
N GLY A 47 -13.78 17.18 6.19
CA GLY A 47 -14.55 16.04 6.66
C GLY A 47 -13.76 15.09 7.56
N HIS A 48 -14.48 14.31 8.35
CA HIS A 48 -13.91 13.25 9.15
C HIS A 48 -13.41 12.12 8.26
N SER A 49 -12.34 11.48 8.70
CA SER A 49 -11.82 10.28 8.06
C SER A 49 -12.44 9.04 8.69
N THR A 50 -12.79 8.07 7.87
CA THR A 50 -13.33 6.77 8.31
C THR A 50 -12.51 5.67 7.68
N ILE A 51 -12.22 4.61 8.44
CA ILE A 51 -11.53 3.43 7.91
C ILE A 51 -12.57 2.46 7.40
N VAL A 52 -12.41 2.02 6.16
CA VAL A 52 -13.20 0.96 5.53
C VAL A 52 -12.33 -0.27 5.38
N ARG A 53 -12.72 -1.36 6.04
CA ARG A 53 -11.98 -2.62 5.95
C ARG A 53 -12.07 -3.21 4.56
N ARG A 54 -10.99 -3.86 4.12
CA ARG A 54 -10.99 -4.52 2.82
C ARG A 54 -12.13 -5.52 2.67
N ALA A 55 -12.50 -6.22 3.73
CA ALA A 55 -13.56 -7.23 3.72
C ALA A 55 -14.94 -6.68 3.32
N VAL A 56 -15.23 -5.39 3.57
CA VAL A 56 -16.50 -4.76 3.20
C VAL A 56 -16.45 -4.01 1.87
N VAL A 57 -15.27 -3.85 1.28
CA VAL A 57 -15.12 -3.29 -0.06
C VAL A 57 -15.54 -4.32 -1.10
N VAL A 58 -16.43 -3.93 -2.01
CA VAL A 58 -16.94 -4.83 -3.04
C VAL A 58 -15.96 -4.93 -4.21
N THR A 59 -15.58 -3.79 -4.78
CA THR A 59 -14.58 -3.75 -5.84
C THR A 59 -13.58 -2.63 -5.63
N VAL A 60 -12.37 -2.89 -6.11
CA VAL A 60 -11.30 -1.90 -6.20
C VAL A 60 -10.90 -1.79 -7.66
N ARG A 61 -11.05 -0.61 -8.23
CA ARG A 61 -10.66 -0.30 -9.61
C ARG A 61 -9.89 1.01 -9.63
N PRO A 62 -9.09 1.26 -10.68
CA PRO A 62 -8.43 2.56 -10.80
C PRO A 62 -9.39 3.75 -10.81
N GLU A 63 -10.62 3.55 -11.27
CA GLU A 63 -11.62 4.61 -11.38
C GLU A 63 -12.35 4.88 -10.05
N ALA A 64 -12.63 3.83 -9.28
CA ALA A 64 -13.39 3.95 -8.04
C ALA A 64 -13.22 2.73 -7.14
N VAL A 65 -13.45 2.95 -5.86
CA VAL A 65 -13.62 1.90 -4.86
C VAL A 65 -15.11 1.83 -4.52
N THR A 66 -15.71 0.65 -4.55
CA THR A 66 -17.13 0.51 -4.27
C THR A 66 -17.38 -0.21 -2.95
N VAL A 67 -18.42 0.25 -2.25
CA VAL A 67 -18.91 -0.33 -0.99
C VAL A 67 -20.40 -0.61 -1.14
N PRO A 68 -21.00 -1.50 -0.31
CA PRO A 68 -22.40 -1.87 -0.48
C PRO A 68 -23.36 -0.69 -0.33
N SER A 69 -23.19 0.12 0.71
CA SER A 69 -24.10 1.21 1.05
C SER A 69 -23.42 2.33 1.82
N PRO A 70 -24.04 3.51 1.95
CA PRO A 70 -23.51 4.59 2.77
C PRO A 70 -23.29 4.21 4.25
N ASP A 71 -24.09 3.28 4.77
CA ASP A 71 -23.98 2.79 6.15
C ASP A 71 -22.63 2.13 6.44
N THR A 72 -21.95 1.65 5.41
CA THR A 72 -20.60 1.07 5.55
C THR A 72 -19.61 2.06 6.17
N LEU A 73 -19.76 3.35 5.93
CA LEU A 73 -18.91 4.38 6.53
C LEU A 73 -19.36 4.80 7.94
N ALA A 74 -20.61 4.49 8.32
CA ALA A 74 -21.17 4.91 9.61
C ALA A 74 -20.79 3.99 10.77
N THR A 75 -20.40 2.74 10.45
CA THR A 75 -20.18 1.70 11.46
C THR A 75 -18.76 1.63 11.99
N ASP A 76 -17.84 2.38 11.45
CA ASP A 76 -16.41 2.20 11.70
C ASP A 76 -15.77 3.24 12.64
N ASP A 77 -16.58 3.80 13.52
CA ASP A 77 -16.08 4.73 14.54
C ASP A 77 -15.41 4.02 15.74
N ARG A 78 -15.17 2.73 15.61
CA ARG A 78 -14.55 1.92 16.67
C ARG A 78 -13.14 1.52 16.25
N GLY A 79 -12.20 2.39 16.57
CA GLY A 79 -10.78 2.22 16.32
C GLY A 79 -10.10 1.00 16.95
N GLU A 80 -10.83 -0.08 17.19
CA GLU A 80 -10.29 -1.26 17.87
C GLU A 80 -9.68 -2.34 16.98
N GLU A 81 -9.83 -2.24 15.66
CA GLU A 81 -9.37 -3.34 14.79
C GLU A 81 -8.30 -2.96 13.76
N VAL A 82 -7.71 -1.80 13.91
CA VAL A 82 -6.62 -1.35 13.03
C VAL A 82 -5.32 -1.18 13.81
N ALA A 83 -5.17 -1.98 14.87
CA ALA A 83 -3.87 -2.15 15.52
C ALA A 83 -2.91 -2.84 14.53
N ASP A 84 -1.66 -2.38 14.50
CA ASP A 84 -0.59 -2.94 13.69
C ASP A 84 -0.78 -2.80 12.17
N VAL A 85 -1.30 -1.67 11.71
CA VAL A 85 -1.33 -1.36 10.29
C VAL A 85 -0.16 -0.45 9.89
N VAL A 86 0.27 -0.63 8.64
CA VAL A 86 1.20 0.26 7.97
C VAL A 86 0.42 1.02 6.89
N THR A 87 0.48 2.33 6.92
CA THR A 87 -0.12 3.15 5.87
C THR A 87 0.80 3.20 4.65
N LEU A 88 0.23 3.46 3.46
CA LEU A 88 1.06 3.68 2.28
C LEU A 88 2.07 4.82 2.53
N GLY A 89 1.64 5.91 3.15
CA GLY A 89 2.52 7.04 3.47
C GLY A 89 3.71 6.63 4.34
N GLN A 90 3.50 5.73 5.30
CA GLN A 90 4.59 5.18 6.13
C GLN A 90 5.50 4.22 5.35
N ALA A 91 4.95 3.44 4.43
CA ALA A 91 5.71 2.49 3.63
C ALA A 91 6.61 3.19 2.59
N LEU A 92 6.16 4.31 2.02
CA LEU A 92 6.94 5.07 1.06
C LEU A 92 8.18 5.66 1.73
N GLY A 93 9.33 5.51 1.09
CA GLY A 93 10.62 5.93 1.63
C GLY A 93 11.27 4.93 2.58
N THR A 94 10.63 3.78 2.85
CA THR A 94 11.23 2.70 3.65
C THR A 94 12.54 2.24 3.00
N LYS A 95 13.59 2.16 3.81
CA LYS A 95 14.89 1.65 3.38
C LYS A 95 14.84 0.14 3.24
N VAL A 96 15.40 -0.37 2.16
CA VAL A 96 15.49 -1.80 1.85
C VAL A 96 16.93 -2.25 2.00
N VAL A 97 17.14 -3.25 2.85
CA VAL A 97 18.47 -3.80 3.19
C VAL A 97 18.41 -5.32 3.05
N SER A 98 19.43 -5.92 2.45
CA SER A 98 19.52 -7.38 2.36
C SER A 98 19.91 -8.00 3.71
N GLU A 99 19.73 -9.32 3.85
CA GLU A 99 20.17 -10.08 5.03
C GLU A 99 21.65 -9.86 5.35
N GLY A 100 22.48 -9.75 4.30
CA GLY A 100 23.93 -9.50 4.43
C GLY A 100 24.29 -8.07 4.78
N GLY A 101 23.30 -7.19 4.95
CA GLY A 101 23.52 -5.79 5.32
C GLY A 101 23.74 -4.83 4.15
N ALA A 102 23.62 -5.31 2.91
CA ALA A 102 23.75 -4.45 1.73
C ALA A 102 22.54 -3.54 1.58
N ARG A 103 22.78 -2.26 1.36
CA ARG A 103 21.73 -1.30 1.06
C ARG A 103 21.26 -1.48 -0.38
N ILE A 104 19.96 -1.81 -0.56
CA ILE A 104 19.37 -2.08 -1.87
C ILE A 104 18.76 -0.81 -2.46
N GLY A 105 17.92 -0.10 -1.69
CA GLY A 105 17.22 1.08 -2.16
C GLY A 105 16.13 1.53 -1.21
N THR A 106 15.15 2.24 -1.73
CA THR A 106 13.99 2.72 -0.97
C THR A 106 12.69 2.37 -1.69
N VAL A 107 11.64 2.11 -0.91
CA VAL A 107 10.30 1.84 -1.45
C VAL A 107 9.69 3.12 -2.01
N THR A 108 9.25 3.08 -3.25
CA THR A 108 8.59 4.22 -3.93
C THR A 108 7.11 3.97 -4.21
N ASP A 109 6.67 2.71 -4.26
CA ASP A 109 5.27 2.34 -4.39
C ASP A 109 5.07 0.87 -4.00
N ILE A 110 3.82 0.48 -3.84
CA ILE A 110 3.43 -0.90 -3.54
C ILE A 110 2.50 -1.38 -4.65
N GLU A 111 2.77 -2.55 -5.21
CA GLU A 111 1.89 -3.19 -6.17
C GLU A 111 1.02 -4.23 -5.50
N MET A 112 -0.23 -4.29 -5.93
CA MET A 112 -1.25 -5.19 -5.41
C MET A 112 -1.84 -6.02 -6.55
N ASP A 113 -2.50 -7.13 -6.21
CA ASP A 113 -3.32 -7.83 -7.17
C ASP A 113 -4.48 -6.95 -7.65
N ASP A 114 -5.14 -7.35 -8.73
CA ASP A 114 -6.18 -6.56 -9.38
C ASP A 114 -7.41 -6.29 -8.49
N GLN A 115 -7.58 -7.07 -7.44
CA GLN A 115 -8.66 -6.90 -6.47
C GLN A 115 -8.20 -6.24 -5.16
N ALA A 116 -6.94 -5.86 -5.07
CA ALA A 116 -6.35 -5.23 -3.89
C ALA A 116 -6.54 -6.02 -2.60
N HIS A 117 -6.32 -7.33 -2.65
CA HIS A 117 -6.30 -8.18 -1.46
C HIS A 117 -4.89 -8.38 -0.94
N PHE A 118 -3.94 -8.61 -1.85
CA PHE A 118 -2.57 -8.95 -1.50
C PHE A 118 -1.57 -8.04 -2.19
N VAL A 119 -0.49 -7.77 -1.48
CA VAL A 119 0.68 -7.12 -2.05
C VAL A 119 1.44 -8.14 -2.90
N THR A 120 1.70 -7.80 -4.15
CA THR A 120 2.43 -8.64 -5.10
C THR A 120 3.87 -8.22 -5.28
N GLY A 121 4.17 -6.95 -5.03
CA GLY A 121 5.52 -6.43 -5.18
C GLY A 121 5.69 -5.04 -4.62
N TYR A 122 6.94 -4.60 -4.62
CA TYR A 122 7.34 -3.27 -4.19
C TYR A 122 8.15 -2.62 -5.29
N ARG A 123 7.83 -1.38 -5.61
CA ARG A 123 8.68 -0.57 -6.47
C ARG A 123 9.76 0.07 -5.63
N LEU A 124 10.99 -0.04 -6.11
CA LEU A 124 12.17 0.47 -5.41
C LEU A 124 12.87 1.50 -6.28
N SER A 125 13.34 2.55 -5.64
CA SER A 125 14.36 3.42 -6.20
C SER A 125 15.72 2.85 -5.79
N VAL A 126 16.52 2.44 -6.77
CA VAL A 126 17.86 1.89 -6.54
C VAL A 126 18.90 2.80 -7.19
N PRO A 127 20.14 2.87 -6.66
CA PRO A 127 21.22 3.61 -7.32
C PRO A 127 21.44 3.10 -8.75
N GLY A 128 21.59 4.02 -9.69
CA GLY A 128 21.91 3.69 -11.08
C GLY A 128 23.34 3.16 -11.23
N LYS A 129 23.65 2.65 -12.42
CA LYS A 129 25.01 2.19 -12.74
C LYS A 129 26.02 3.32 -12.52
N HIS A 130 27.15 2.98 -11.93
CA HIS A 130 28.21 3.92 -11.58
C HIS A 130 27.80 5.02 -10.60
N HIS A 131 26.77 4.76 -9.77
CA HIS A 131 26.21 5.71 -8.80
C HIS A 131 25.66 7.00 -9.44
N LEU A 132 25.31 6.94 -10.73
CA LEU A 132 24.70 8.06 -11.45
C LEU A 132 23.18 7.86 -11.49
N GLY A 133 22.46 8.76 -10.78
CA GLY A 133 20.99 8.77 -10.76
C GLY A 133 20.40 7.59 -10.00
N HIS A 134 19.10 7.43 -10.17
CA HIS A 134 18.30 6.36 -9.58
C HIS A 134 17.52 5.64 -10.67
N GLN A 135 17.31 4.36 -10.49
CA GLN A 135 16.49 3.54 -11.36
C GLN A 135 15.34 2.95 -10.56
N GLU A 136 14.18 2.84 -11.18
CA GLU A 136 13.06 2.15 -10.58
C GLU A 136 13.15 0.65 -10.89
N ARG A 137 12.98 -0.18 -9.88
CA ARG A 137 12.99 -1.64 -9.97
C ARG A 137 11.79 -2.21 -9.23
N LEU A 138 11.29 -3.33 -9.72
CA LEU A 138 10.23 -4.09 -9.08
C LEU A 138 10.83 -5.26 -8.31
N MET A 139 10.43 -5.38 -7.04
CA MET A 139 10.79 -6.51 -6.18
C MET A 139 9.54 -7.28 -5.80
N GLY A 140 9.54 -8.60 -5.97
CA GLY A 140 8.42 -9.45 -5.57
C GLY A 140 8.21 -9.47 -4.05
N ALA A 141 6.95 -9.55 -3.62
CA ALA A 141 6.60 -9.57 -2.21
C ALA A 141 7.22 -10.75 -1.45
N GLY A 142 7.43 -11.89 -2.12
CA GLY A 142 8.07 -13.07 -1.54
C GLY A 142 9.52 -12.88 -1.14
N GLN A 143 10.18 -11.84 -1.61
CA GLN A 143 11.57 -11.52 -1.28
C GLN A 143 11.72 -10.83 0.08
N VAL A 144 10.62 -10.32 0.64
CA VAL A 144 10.62 -9.62 1.93
C VAL A 144 10.61 -10.64 3.06
N LEU A 145 11.61 -10.59 3.92
CA LEU A 145 11.74 -11.46 5.09
C LEU A 145 11.15 -10.83 6.35
N ARG A 146 11.33 -9.52 6.49
CA ARG A 146 10.90 -8.79 7.69
C ARG A 146 10.71 -7.31 7.41
N VAL A 147 9.73 -6.72 8.06
CA VAL A 147 9.55 -5.27 8.12
C VAL A 147 9.75 -4.85 9.57
N GLY A 148 10.78 -4.06 9.82
CA GLY A 148 11.12 -3.60 11.16
C GLY A 148 10.33 -2.37 11.59
N GLU A 149 10.11 -2.21 12.88
CA GLU A 149 9.41 -1.05 13.45
C GLU A 149 10.10 0.28 13.15
N GLY A 150 11.39 0.26 12.89
CA GLY A 150 12.18 1.44 12.54
C GLY A 150 12.07 1.90 11.08
N GLY A 151 11.17 1.31 10.30
CA GLY A 151 10.99 1.68 8.90
C GLY A 151 12.06 1.11 7.97
N VAL A 152 12.59 -0.07 8.29
CA VAL A 152 13.55 -0.79 7.45
C VAL A 152 12.95 -2.12 7.02
N MET A 153 13.03 -2.41 5.74
CA MET A 153 12.61 -3.69 5.16
C MET A 153 13.83 -4.56 4.91
N ILE A 154 13.81 -5.78 5.45
CA ILE A 154 14.88 -6.75 5.25
C ILE A 154 14.45 -7.75 4.19
N VAL A 155 15.29 -7.93 3.18
CA VAL A 155 15.03 -8.79 2.03
C VAL A 155 16.11 -9.85 1.86
N THR A 156 15.83 -10.84 1.02
CA THR A 156 16.82 -11.89 0.71
C THR A 156 18.03 -11.31 -0.02
N ASP A 157 19.19 -11.93 0.14
CA ASP A 157 20.41 -11.52 -0.55
C ASP A 157 20.29 -11.64 -2.09
N ALA A 158 19.41 -12.52 -2.58
CA ALA A 158 19.14 -12.67 -4.00
C ALA A 158 18.66 -11.36 -4.66
N VAL A 159 17.92 -10.53 -3.94
CA VAL A 159 17.43 -9.24 -4.45
C VAL A 159 18.59 -8.34 -4.88
N GLY A 160 19.63 -8.26 -4.07
CA GLY A 160 20.82 -7.47 -4.40
C GLY A 160 21.53 -7.97 -5.64
N GLN A 161 21.60 -9.29 -5.80
CA GLN A 161 22.23 -9.93 -6.98
C GLN A 161 21.42 -9.66 -8.26
N ASP A 162 20.10 -9.84 -8.21
CA ASP A 162 19.22 -9.62 -9.36
C ASP A 162 19.22 -8.16 -9.82
N LEU A 163 19.28 -7.23 -8.88
CA LEU A 163 19.30 -5.79 -9.18
C LEU A 163 20.64 -5.33 -9.75
N HIS A 164 21.73 -6.01 -9.40
CA HIS A 164 23.05 -5.69 -9.93
C HIS A 164 23.35 -6.40 -11.27
N ALA A 165 22.65 -7.48 -11.58
CA ALA A 165 22.83 -8.24 -12.82
C ALA A 165 22.18 -7.60 -14.05
N SER A 166 21.31 -6.62 -13.86
CA SER A 166 20.63 -5.89 -14.96
C SER A 166 21.25 -4.49 -15.22
#